data_f377561b0de678a147d963e88cf8114b
#
_entry.id   f377561b0de678a147d963e88cf8114b
#
_cell.length_a   1.000
_cell.length_b   1.000
_cell.length_c   1.000
_cell.angle_alpha   90.00
_cell.angle_beta   90.00
_cell.angle_gamma   90.00
#
_symmetry.space_group_name_H-M   'P 1'
#
loop_
_entity.id
_entity.type
_entity.pdbx_description
1 polymer ?
#
loop_
_entity_poly.entity_id
_entity_poly.type
_entity_poly.pdbx_seq_one_letter_code
_entity_poly.pdbx_strand_id
1 'polypeptide(L)'
;MKLDPPMILPESQLTHYSETGRRPPDEDEFEGCLFDGLIIPFEKLYSREFRGCIFRKCILTDVDFTRAGFVDVIFDHCDLSRANMETAVFNRVSFDTCRLSAAEMVKALLRCVTMTGCKADFVNLHEAKLDRVAFTDCILTEASLEALNDRQLTFDSCDLTRASLFRAPMKGIDMTTCTLDGILVNLPDLRGMIVSPTQAMDLAKLLGLVVK
;
A
#
# COMPACT_ATOMS: atom_id res chain seq x y z
N MET A 1 8.61 1.41 -15.24
CA MET A 1 8.51 0.06 -14.62
C MET A 1 7.35 -0.71 -15.27
N LYS A 2 7.53 -2.00 -15.62
CA LYS A 2 6.39 -2.82 -16.08
C LYS A 2 5.81 -3.55 -14.88
N LEU A 3 4.55 -3.27 -14.58
CA LEU A 3 3.78 -3.94 -13.55
C LEU A 3 2.88 -4.97 -14.21
N ASP A 4 2.84 -6.18 -13.66
CA ASP A 4 1.90 -7.20 -14.09
C ASP A 4 0.61 -6.99 -13.29
N PRO A 5 -0.52 -6.63 -13.94
CA PRO A 5 -1.78 -6.41 -13.24
C PRO A 5 -2.35 -7.71 -12.67
N PRO A 6 -3.31 -7.64 -11.74
CA PRO A 6 -4.06 -8.82 -11.29
C PRO A 6 -4.73 -9.55 -12.45
N MET A 7 -4.66 -10.86 -12.45
CA MET A 7 -5.33 -11.73 -13.43
C MET A 7 -6.67 -12.19 -12.85
N ILE A 8 -7.75 -11.52 -13.21
CA ILE A 8 -9.08 -11.77 -12.70
C ILE A 8 -9.96 -12.38 -13.78
N LEU A 9 -10.77 -13.36 -13.41
CA LEU A 9 -11.82 -13.89 -14.27
C LEU A 9 -12.91 -12.83 -14.53
N PRO A 10 -13.67 -12.91 -15.64
CA PRO A 10 -14.83 -12.05 -15.84
C PRO A 10 -15.80 -12.14 -14.66
N GLU A 11 -16.37 -11.01 -14.22
CA GLU A 11 -17.27 -10.98 -13.06
C GLU A 11 -18.39 -12.02 -13.11
N SER A 12 -18.92 -12.32 -14.29
CA SER A 12 -19.95 -13.35 -14.49
C SER A 12 -19.52 -14.76 -14.08
N GLN A 13 -18.22 -14.99 -13.89
CA GLN A 13 -17.65 -16.28 -13.47
C GLN A 13 -17.20 -16.29 -12.02
N LEU A 14 -17.27 -15.16 -11.31
CA LEU A 14 -16.90 -15.07 -9.91
C LEU A 14 -18.05 -15.55 -9.01
N THR A 15 -17.69 -16.13 -7.86
CA THR A 15 -18.66 -16.39 -6.78
C THR A 15 -18.94 -15.10 -6.04
N HIS A 16 -20.18 -14.64 -6.01
CA HIS A 16 -20.58 -13.37 -5.41
C HIS A 16 -21.00 -13.54 -3.95
N TYR A 17 -20.42 -12.69 -3.09
CA TYR A 17 -20.77 -12.52 -1.68
C TYR A 17 -21.13 -11.06 -1.41
N SER A 18 -22.25 -10.82 -0.70
CA SER A 18 -22.68 -9.46 -0.35
C SER A 18 -23.52 -9.46 0.93
N GLU A 19 -23.72 -8.29 1.55
CA GLU A 19 -24.54 -8.15 2.77
C GLU A 19 -25.99 -8.59 2.60
N THR A 20 -26.57 -8.35 1.42
CA THR A 20 -27.95 -8.69 1.10
C THR A 20 -28.12 -10.03 0.39
N GLY A 21 -27.00 -10.67 0.04
CA GLY A 21 -26.96 -11.92 -0.71
C GLY A 21 -26.31 -13.05 0.08
N ARG A 22 -25.51 -13.85 -0.64
CA ARG A 22 -24.75 -14.95 -0.03
C ARG A 22 -23.61 -14.40 0.82
N ARG A 23 -23.50 -14.82 2.07
CA ARG A 23 -22.34 -14.52 2.93
C ARG A 23 -21.18 -15.48 2.63
N PRO A 24 -19.91 -15.00 2.75
CA PRO A 24 -18.77 -15.88 2.62
C PRO A 24 -18.78 -16.95 3.71
N PRO A 25 -18.44 -18.20 3.37
CA PRO A 25 -18.27 -19.25 4.37
C PRO A 25 -17.01 -18.99 5.22
N ASP A 26 -16.90 -19.72 6.35
CA ASP A 26 -15.68 -19.73 7.15
C ASP A 26 -14.69 -20.74 6.54
N GLU A 27 -14.00 -20.32 5.50
CA GLU A 27 -13.02 -21.10 4.75
C GLU A 27 -11.64 -20.47 4.84
N ASP A 28 -10.59 -21.28 4.67
CA ASP A 28 -9.19 -20.83 4.69
C ASP A 28 -8.74 -20.28 3.34
N GLU A 29 -9.39 -20.69 2.25
CA GLU A 29 -9.06 -20.30 0.87
C GLU A 29 -10.29 -19.80 0.11
N PHE A 30 -10.13 -18.69 -0.59
CA PHE A 30 -11.12 -18.09 -1.47
C PHE A 30 -10.54 -17.95 -2.87
N GLU A 31 -11.16 -18.56 -3.86
CA GLU A 31 -10.74 -18.46 -5.26
C GLU A 31 -11.87 -17.96 -6.15
N GLY A 32 -11.55 -16.99 -7.00
CA GLY A 32 -12.52 -16.44 -7.96
C GLY A 32 -13.76 -15.84 -7.29
N CYS A 33 -13.58 -15.04 -6.24
CA CYS A 33 -14.69 -14.46 -5.48
C CYS A 33 -14.82 -12.96 -5.70
N LEU A 34 -16.05 -12.49 -5.74
CA LEU A 34 -16.40 -11.07 -5.63
C LEU A 34 -17.09 -10.82 -4.28
N PHE A 35 -16.44 -10.06 -3.43
CA PHE A 35 -16.97 -9.54 -2.18
C PHE A 35 -17.45 -8.11 -2.44
N ASP A 36 -18.75 -7.87 -2.43
CA ASP A 36 -19.34 -6.58 -2.80
C ASP A 36 -20.15 -5.97 -1.66
N GLY A 37 -19.68 -4.82 -1.17
CA GLY A 37 -20.32 -4.07 -0.09
C GLY A 37 -20.35 -4.78 1.27
N LEU A 38 -19.47 -5.75 1.50
CA LEU A 38 -19.43 -6.47 2.79
C LEU A 38 -18.89 -5.59 3.91
N ILE A 39 -19.48 -5.73 5.08
CA ILE A 39 -19.03 -5.10 6.32
C ILE A 39 -18.47 -6.20 7.23
N ILE A 40 -17.14 -6.28 7.32
CA ILE A 40 -16.41 -7.33 8.05
C ILE A 40 -15.40 -6.65 9.01
N PRO A 41 -15.85 -5.81 9.95
CA PRO A 41 -14.93 -5.18 10.90
C PRO A 41 -14.52 -6.17 11.98
N PHE A 42 -13.27 -6.04 12.47
CA PHE A 42 -12.70 -6.81 13.59
C PHE A 42 -12.66 -8.33 13.39
N GLU A 43 -12.85 -8.82 12.18
CA GLU A 43 -12.78 -10.25 11.91
C GLU A 43 -11.33 -10.74 11.80
N LYS A 44 -11.13 -11.99 12.21
CA LYS A 44 -9.84 -12.67 12.14
C LYS A 44 -9.74 -13.47 10.85
N LEU A 45 -9.15 -12.85 9.83
CA LEU A 45 -8.87 -13.47 8.55
C LEU A 45 -7.37 -13.81 8.39
N TYR A 46 -6.69 -14.02 9.53
CA TYR A 46 -5.26 -14.33 9.55
C TYR A 46 -4.97 -15.66 8.82
N SER A 47 -3.86 -15.67 8.09
CA SER A 47 -3.39 -16.82 7.30
C SER A 47 -4.39 -17.30 6.24
N ARG A 48 -5.40 -16.51 5.87
CA ARG A 48 -6.33 -16.83 4.77
C ARG A 48 -5.69 -16.55 3.43
N GLU A 49 -6.06 -17.36 2.42
CA GLU A 49 -5.60 -17.21 1.05
C GLU A 49 -6.73 -16.68 0.15
N PHE A 50 -6.44 -15.63 -0.60
CA PHE A 50 -7.35 -15.03 -1.58
C PHE A 50 -6.70 -15.07 -2.95
N ARG A 51 -7.31 -15.74 -3.93
CA ARG A 51 -6.80 -15.90 -5.29
C ARG A 51 -7.82 -15.48 -6.33
N GLY A 52 -7.46 -14.58 -7.24
CA GLY A 52 -8.36 -14.10 -8.30
C GLY A 52 -9.62 -13.44 -7.74
N CYS A 53 -9.51 -12.71 -6.61
CA CYS A 53 -10.65 -12.15 -5.91
C CYS A 53 -10.76 -10.62 -6.11
N ILE A 54 -11.98 -10.12 -6.02
CA ILE A 54 -12.29 -8.69 -5.98
C ILE A 54 -12.97 -8.37 -4.66
N PHE A 55 -12.45 -7.39 -3.95
CA PHE A 55 -13.13 -6.72 -2.83
C PHE A 55 -13.59 -5.36 -3.35
N ARG A 56 -14.88 -5.13 -3.41
CA ARG A 56 -15.47 -3.88 -3.90
C ARG A 56 -16.31 -3.25 -2.80
N LYS A 57 -16.03 -1.98 -2.48
CA LYS A 57 -16.77 -1.18 -1.49
C LYS A 57 -16.94 -1.87 -0.13
N CYS A 58 -16.00 -2.74 0.22
CA CYS A 58 -16.04 -3.45 1.50
C CYS A 58 -15.54 -2.57 2.65
N ILE A 59 -16.13 -2.74 3.83
CA ILE A 59 -15.64 -2.17 5.07
C ILE A 59 -14.89 -3.26 5.83
N LEU A 60 -13.56 -3.15 5.82
CA LEU A 60 -12.59 -4.10 6.37
C LEU A 60 -11.77 -3.42 7.47
N THR A 61 -12.37 -2.49 8.20
CA THR A 61 -11.70 -1.74 9.27
C THR A 61 -11.34 -2.66 10.43
N ASP A 62 -10.10 -2.50 10.94
CA ASP A 62 -9.56 -3.30 12.06
C ASP A 62 -9.54 -4.83 11.82
N VAL A 63 -9.68 -5.28 10.56
CA VAL A 63 -9.59 -6.71 10.20
C VAL A 63 -8.16 -7.21 10.40
N ASP A 64 -8.02 -8.42 10.93
CA ASP A 64 -6.74 -9.09 11.08
C ASP A 64 -6.46 -10.00 9.87
N PHE A 65 -5.62 -9.52 8.98
CA PHE A 65 -5.06 -10.22 7.83
C PHE A 65 -3.60 -10.65 8.05
N THR A 66 -3.16 -10.79 9.30
CA THR A 66 -1.80 -11.24 9.59
C THR A 66 -1.48 -12.54 8.85
N ARG A 67 -0.37 -12.56 8.12
CA ARG A 67 0.07 -13.70 7.28
C ARG A 67 -0.90 -14.12 6.17
N ALA A 68 -1.90 -13.31 5.86
CA ALA A 68 -2.80 -13.62 4.74
C ALA A 68 -2.06 -13.54 3.41
N GLY A 69 -2.50 -14.36 2.44
CA GLY A 69 -2.01 -14.35 1.07
C GLY A 69 -3.02 -13.76 0.09
N PHE A 70 -2.56 -12.83 -0.73
CA PHE A 70 -3.34 -12.20 -1.78
C PHE A 70 -2.64 -12.38 -3.12
N VAL A 71 -3.21 -13.17 -4.01
CA VAL A 71 -2.68 -13.43 -5.36
C VAL A 71 -3.72 -13.06 -6.38
N ASP A 72 -3.40 -12.14 -7.28
CA ASP A 72 -4.36 -11.64 -8.27
C ASP A 72 -5.62 -11.07 -7.60
N VAL A 73 -5.44 -10.05 -6.74
CA VAL A 73 -6.55 -9.46 -5.98
C VAL A 73 -6.71 -7.97 -6.29
N ILE A 74 -7.95 -7.53 -6.40
CA ILE A 74 -8.32 -6.12 -6.53
C ILE A 74 -9.08 -5.68 -5.29
N PHE A 75 -8.60 -4.62 -4.63
CA PHE A 75 -9.35 -3.86 -3.65
C PHE A 75 -9.83 -2.56 -4.31
N ASP A 76 -11.12 -2.42 -4.50
CA ASP A 76 -11.76 -1.29 -5.17
C ASP A 76 -12.68 -0.54 -4.20
N HIS A 77 -12.35 0.73 -3.89
CA HIS A 77 -13.10 1.58 -2.96
C HIS A 77 -13.33 0.96 -1.57
N CYS A 78 -12.39 0.18 -1.07
CA CYS A 78 -12.48 -0.46 0.25
C CYS A 78 -11.97 0.42 1.38
N ASP A 79 -12.52 0.24 2.58
CA ASP A 79 -11.99 0.80 3.81
C ASP A 79 -11.21 -0.27 4.58
N LEU A 80 -9.89 -0.19 4.54
CA LEU A 80 -8.91 -1.03 5.23
C LEU A 80 -8.22 -0.26 6.37
N SER A 81 -8.85 0.80 6.88
CA SER A 81 -8.27 1.60 7.95
C SER A 81 -8.00 0.73 9.18
N ARG A 82 -6.78 0.85 9.73
CA ARG A 82 -6.28 0.07 10.86
C ARG A 82 -6.30 -1.46 10.66
N ALA A 83 -6.45 -1.94 9.42
CA ALA A 83 -6.32 -3.38 9.15
C ALA A 83 -4.89 -3.83 9.47
N ASN A 84 -4.77 -4.99 10.13
CA ASN A 84 -3.49 -5.61 10.40
C ASN A 84 -3.13 -6.57 9.28
N MET A 85 -2.11 -6.21 8.49
CA MET A 85 -1.57 -6.99 7.37
C MET A 85 -0.10 -7.32 7.62
N GLU A 86 0.31 -7.44 8.91
CA GLU A 86 1.68 -7.79 9.27
C GLU A 86 2.07 -9.13 8.63
N THR A 87 3.24 -9.17 7.98
CA THR A 87 3.77 -10.35 7.28
C THR A 87 2.87 -10.93 6.19
N ALA A 88 1.82 -10.21 5.77
CA ALA A 88 0.98 -10.62 4.65
C ALA A 88 1.76 -10.60 3.32
N VAL A 89 1.30 -11.42 2.37
CA VAL A 89 1.92 -11.57 1.05
C VAL A 89 0.95 -11.07 -0.03
N PHE A 90 1.41 -10.10 -0.80
CA PHE A 90 0.67 -9.52 -1.92
C PHE A 90 1.43 -9.79 -3.23
N ASN A 91 0.80 -10.47 -4.17
CA ASN A 91 1.37 -10.76 -5.48
C ASN A 91 0.37 -10.44 -6.58
N ARG A 92 0.69 -9.44 -7.42
CA ARG A 92 -0.22 -8.87 -8.41
C ARG A 92 -1.53 -8.40 -7.78
N VAL A 93 -1.41 -7.35 -6.94
CA VAL A 93 -2.55 -6.78 -6.21
C VAL A 93 -2.69 -5.31 -6.56
N SER A 94 -3.91 -4.84 -6.76
CA SER A 94 -4.22 -3.42 -6.87
C SER A 94 -5.09 -2.95 -5.70
N PHE A 95 -4.77 -1.74 -5.22
CA PHE A 95 -5.60 -0.96 -4.31
C PHE A 95 -6.03 0.30 -5.03
N ASP A 96 -7.29 0.39 -5.40
CA ASP A 96 -7.84 1.49 -6.17
C ASP A 96 -8.80 2.30 -5.29
N THR A 97 -8.46 3.57 -5.03
CA THR A 97 -9.26 4.52 -4.23
C THR A 97 -9.63 3.96 -2.84
N CYS A 98 -8.70 3.23 -2.21
CA CYS A 98 -8.92 2.63 -0.90
C CYS A 98 -8.49 3.55 0.25
N ARG A 99 -9.07 3.32 1.44
CA ARG A 99 -8.58 3.86 2.70
C ARG A 99 -7.71 2.82 3.39
N LEU A 100 -6.48 3.22 3.70
CA LEU A 100 -5.47 2.41 4.38
C LEU A 100 -4.89 3.18 5.57
N SER A 101 -5.64 4.17 6.10
CA SER A 101 -5.19 5.03 7.20
C SER A 101 -4.82 4.18 8.41
N ALA A 102 -3.58 4.33 8.91
CA ALA A 102 -3.01 3.56 10.01
C ALA A 102 -3.06 2.03 9.81
N ALA A 103 -3.09 1.54 8.57
CA ALA A 103 -2.98 0.11 8.30
C ALA A 103 -1.54 -0.38 8.61
N GLU A 104 -1.42 -1.56 9.22
CA GLU A 104 -0.15 -2.18 9.61
C GLU A 104 0.28 -3.20 8.55
N MET A 105 1.34 -2.89 7.81
CA MET A 105 1.93 -3.75 6.79
C MET A 105 3.40 -4.08 7.12
N VAL A 106 3.72 -4.15 8.42
CA VAL A 106 5.07 -4.45 8.91
C VAL A 106 5.56 -5.80 8.36
N LYS A 107 6.75 -5.82 7.78
CA LYS A 107 7.37 -7.00 7.18
C LYS A 107 6.54 -7.67 6.08
N ALA A 108 5.53 -6.98 5.54
CA ALA A 108 4.75 -7.51 4.42
C ALA A 108 5.62 -7.69 3.17
N LEU A 109 5.25 -8.63 2.32
CA LEU A 109 5.87 -8.87 1.02
C LEU A 109 4.94 -8.38 -0.09
N LEU A 110 5.31 -7.31 -0.76
CA LEU A 110 4.56 -6.72 -1.87
C LEU A 110 5.30 -6.94 -3.18
N ARG A 111 4.69 -7.68 -4.10
CA ARG A 111 5.25 -7.95 -5.43
C ARG A 111 4.25 -7.61 -6.52
N CYS A 112 4.63 -6.74 -7.46
CA CYS A 112 3.74 -6.21 -8.51
C CYS A 112 2.46 -5.60 -7.91
N VAL A 113 2.62 -4.65 -6.97
CA VAL A 113 1.50 -4.01 -6.29
C VAL A 113 1.34 -2.57 -6.75
N THR A 114 0.11 -2.16 -7.02
CA THR A 114 -0.26 -0.77 -7.30
C THR A 114 -1.18 -0.23 -6.22
N MET A 115 -0.95 1.01 -5.81
CA MET A 115 -1.85 1.79 -4.98
C MET A 115 -2.15 3.09 -5.70
N THR A 116 -3.41 3.28 -6.11
CA THR A 116 -3.83 4.45 -6.88
C THR A 116 -4.94 5.21 -6.17
N GLY A 117 -4.78 6.52 -5.96
CA GLY A 117 -5.76 7.37 -5.31
C GLY A 117 -6.08 6.97 -3.87
N CYS A 118 -5.14 6.29 -3.19
CA CYS A 118 -5.36 5.77 -1.86
C CYS A 118 -5.09 6.80 -0.76
N LYS A 119 -5.89 6.76 0.30
CA LYS A 119 -5.63 7.46 1.54
C LYS A 119 -4.94 6.51 2.52
N ALA A 120 -3.61 6.64 2.64
CA ALA A 120 -2.74 5.78 3.43
C ALA A 120 -1.90 6.59 4.44
N ASP A 121 -2.52 7.63 5.02
CA ASP A 121 -1.93 8.39 6.12
C ASP A 121 -1.64 7.47 7.31
N PHE A 122 -0.46 7.64 7.94
CA PHE A 122 0.02 6.79 9.04
C PHE A 122 0.19 5.30 8.69
N VAL A 123 0.13 4.89 7.42
CA VAL A 123 0.40 3.48 7.06
C VAL A 123 1.79 3.07 7.53
N ASN A 124 1.91 1.87 8.06
CA ASN A 124 3.17 1.34 8.54
C ASN A 124 3.70 0.22 7.62
N LEU A 125 4.72 0.55 6.83
CA LEU A 125 5.43 -0.37 5.95
C LEU A 125 6.84 -0.72 6.48
N HIS A 126 7.07 -0.60 7.79
CA HIS A 126 8.38 -0.87 8.40
C HIS A 126 8.89 -2.29 8.03
N GLU A 127 10.14 -2.37 7.55
CA GLU A 127 10.79 -3.61 7.09
C GLU A 127 10.05 -4.37 5.96
N ALA A 128 9.08 -3.73 5.28
CA ALA A 128 8.41 -4.36 4.15
C ALA A 128 9.37 -4.62 2.98
N LYS A 129 9.12 -5.69 2.24
CA LYS A 129 9.86 -6.03 1.02
C LYS A 129 9.02 -5.68 -0.20
N LEU A 130 9.51 -4.73 -0.98
CA LEU A 130 8.82 -4.18 -2.13
C LEU A 130 9.53 -4.61 -3.43
N ASP A 131 8.86 -5.36 -4.29
CA ASP A 131 9.37 -5.73 -5.62
C ASP A 131 8.36 -5.25 -6.69
N ARG A 132 8.72 -4.21 -7.43
CA ARG A 132 7.83 -3.57 -8.43
C ARG A 132 6.53 -3.06 -7.78
N VAL A 133 6.66 -2.01 -6.96
CA VAL A 133 5.53 -1.37 -6.29
C VAL A 133 5.41 0.08 -6.76
N ALA A 134 4.19 0.52 -7.04
CA ALA A 134 3.90 1.89 -7.44
C ALA A 134 2.81 2.51 -6.57
N PHE A 135 3.08 3.74 -6.12
CA PHE A 135 2.12 4.62 -5.49
C PHE A 135 1.82 5.78 -6.46
N THR A 136 0.56 6.00 -6.79
CA THR A 136 0.10 7.07 -7.67
C THR A 136 -1.05 7.81 -7.02
N ASP A 137 -0.99 9.14 -6.97
CA ASP A 137 -2.02 10.01 -6.37
C ASP A 137 -2.38 9.60 -4.92
N CYS A 138 -1.41 9.13 -4.13
CA CYS A 138 -1.66 8.64 -2.77
C CYS A 138 -1.32 9.68 -1.70
N ILE A 139 -2.10 9.67 -0.61
CA ILE A 139 -1.80 10.40 0.62
C ILE A 139 -1.05 9.45 1.55
N LEU A 140 0.24 9.71 1.75
CA LEU A 140 1.17 8.95 2.60
C LEU A 140 1.69 9.82 3.75
N THR A 141 0.90 10.80 4.17
CA THR A 141 1.25 11.71 5.25
C THR A 141 1.54 10.94 6.53
N GLU A 142 2.68 11.21 7.16
CA GLU A 142 3.14 10.53 8.39
C GLU A 142 3.28 9.00 8.26
N ALA A 143 3.37 8.49 7.03
CA ALA A 143 3.59 7.06 6.79
C ALA A 143 4.98 6.63 7.28
N SER A 144 5.09 5.42 7.82
CA SER A 144 6.37 4.78 8.10
C SER A 144 6.81 3.94 6.90
N LEU A 145 7.80 4.45 6.16
CA LEU A 145 8.45 3.78 5.04
C LEU A 145 9.90 3.40 5.44
N GLU A 146 10.08 2.97 6.68
CA GLU A 146 11.39 2.74 7.27
C GLU A 146 11.94 1.35 6.95
N ALA A 147 13.26 1.28 6.80
CA ALA A 147 14.00 0.03 6.58
C ALA A 147 13.45 -0.80 5.42
N LEU A 148 12.90 -0.13 4.41
CA LEU A 148 12.39 -0.80 3.21
C LEU A 148 13.50 -1.57 2.49
N ASN A 149 13.14 -2.75 2.00
CA ASN A 149 13.96 -3.50 1.06
C ASN A 149 13.24 -3.48 -0.28
N ASP A 150 13.61 -2.54 -1.14
CA ASP A 150 12.91 -2.30 -2.39
C ASP A 150 13.69 -2.74 -3.63
N ARG A 151 12.94 -3.16 -4.64
CA ARG A 151 13.37 -3.32 -6.02
C ARG A 151 12.34 -2.67 -6.93
N GLN A 152 12.68 -1.54 -7.54
CA GLN A 152 11.78 -0.80 -8.45
C GLN A 152 10.52 -0.26 -7.73
N LEU A 153 10.74 0.61 -6.74
CA LEU A 153 9.71 1.42 -6.09
C LEU A 153 9.52 2.73 -6.86
N THR A 154 8.27 3.15 -7.04
CA THR A 154 7.95 4.45 -7.66
C THR A 154 6.87 5.18 -6.89
N PHE A 155 6.98 6.52 -6.88
CA PHE A 155 5.98 7.44 -6.38
C PHE A 155 5.65 8.45 -7.47
N ASP A 156 4.38 8.71 -7.69
CA ASP A 156 3.92 9.74 -8.62
C ASP A 156 2.77 10.50 -7.98
N SER A 157 2.89 11.84 -7.94
CA SER A 157 1.86 12.74 -7.40
C SER A 157 1.42 12.38 -5.97
N CYS A 158 2.35 11.88 -5.14
CA CYS A 158 2.06 11.47 -3.75
C CYS A 158 2.36 12.57 -2.74
N ASP A 159 1.57 12.62 -1.68
CA ASP A 159 1.85 13.46 -0.51
C ASP A 159 2.56 12.61 0.57
N LEU A 160 3.89 12.86 0.73
CA LEU A 160 4.72 12.23 1.75
C LEU A 160 5.03 13.20 2.91
N THR A 161 4.19 14.21 3.13
CA THR A 161 4.41 15.16 4.23
C THR A 161 4.64 14.42 5.54
N ARG A 162 5.79 14.70 6.20
CA ARG A 162 6.22 14.10 7.47
C ARG A 162 6.37 12.57 7.45
N ALA A 163 6.40 11.93 6.27
CA ALA A 163 6.68 10.50 6.19
C ALA A 163 8.10 10.19 6.67
N SER A 164 8.26 9.03 7.32
CA SER A 164 9.55 8.53 7.78
C SER A 164 10.19 7.61 6.73
N LEU A 165 11.39 7.97 6.27
CA LEU A 165 12.18 7.25 5.27
C LEU A 165 13.52 6.77 5.85
N PHE A 166 13.63 6.59 7.18
CA PHE A 166 14.86 6.13 7.79
C PHE A 166 15.26 4.73 7.27
N ARG A 167 16.52 4.61 6.83
CA ARG A 167 17.06 3.36 6.27
C ARG A 167 16.30 2.85 5.04
N ALA A 168 15.62 3.76 4.32
CA ALA A 168 15.01 3.48 3.03
C ALA A 168 15.91 4.06 1.92
N PRO A 169 16.63 3.25 1.15
CA PRO A 169 17.53 3.75 0.10
C PRO A 169 16.73 4.39 -1.03
N MET A 170 16.88 5.71 -1.24
CA MET A 170 16.12 6.48 -2.23
C MET A 170 16.83 6.57 -3.59
N LYS A 171 17.91 5.84 -3.81
CA LYS A 171 18.71 5.92 -5.03
C LYS A 171 17.92 5.62 -6.31
N GLY A 172 17.82 6.61 -7.19
CA GLY A 172 17.13 6.49 -8.49
C GLY A 172 15.62 6.64 -8.40
N ILE A 173 15.06 6.86 -7.22
CA ILE A 173 13.63 7.15 -7.05
C ILE A 173 13.38 8.61 -7.42
N ASP A 174 12.46 8.83 -8.36
CA ASP A 174 12.01 10.16 -8.80
C ASP A 174 10.87 10.64 -7.90
N MET A 175 11.12 11.72 -7.16
CA MET A 175 10.19 12.36 -6.23
C MET A 175 9.71 13.72 -6.73
N THR A 176 10.05 14.10 -7.97
CA THR A 176 9.81 15.46 -8.49
C THR A 176 8.35 15.87 -8.50
N THR A 177 7.41 14.92 -8.58
CA THR A 177 5.95 15.16 -8.55
C THR A 177 5.35 15.09 -7.15
N CYS A 178 6.15 14.72 -6.14
CA CYS A 178 5.66 14.45 -4.78
C CYS A 178 5.82 15.64 -3.85
N THR A 179 5.00 15.69 -2.79
CA THR A 179 5.18 16.60 -1.66
C THR A 179 6.09 15.94 -0.61
N LEU A 180 7.16 16.63 -0.18
CA LEU A 180 8.19 16.10 0.72
C LEU A 180 8.34 16.97 1.99
N ASP A 181 7.31 17.72 2.38
CA ASP A 181 7.40 18.65 3.50
C ASP A 181 7.64 17.91 4.82
N GLY A 182 8.75 18.26 5.50
CA GLY A 182 9.08 17.73 6.82
C GLY A 182 9.35 16.22 6.86
N ILE A 183 9.74 15.59 5.75
CA ILE A 183 10.13 14.17 5.76
C ILE A 183 11.23 13.90 6.79
N LEU A 184 11.16 12.71 7.39
CA LEU A 184 12.15 12.22 8.36
C LEU A 184 13.08 11.22 7.67
N VAL A 185 14.37 11.57 7.54
CA VAL A 185 15.33 10.78 6.76
C VAL A 185 16.76 10.98 7.28
N ASN A 186 17.60 9.94 7.13
CA ASN A 186 19.03 10.15 7.28
C ASN A 186 19.62 10.69 5.96
N LEU A 187 20.58 11.61 6.06
CA LEU A 187 21.23 12.18 4.88
C LEU A 187 21.84 11.13 3.93
N PRO A 188 22.49 10.05 4.42
CA PRO A 188 22.99 8.99 3.53
C PRO A 188 21.91 8.32 2.69
N ASP A 189 20.67 8.21 3.19
CA ASP A 189 19.56 7.55 2.51
C ASP A 189 19.04 8.37 1.32
N LEU A 190 19.23 9.71 1.33
CA LEU A 190 18.88 10.61 0.22
C LEU A 190 19.80 10.46 -1.00
N ARG A 191 20.91 9.75 -0.89
CA ARG A 191 21.91 9.69 -1.94
C ARG A 191 21.36 9.14 -3.25
N GLY A 192 21.31 9.99 -4.28
CA GLY A 192 20.85 9.66 -5.62
C GLY A 192 19.33 9.68 -5.79
N MET A 193 18.57 10.20 -4.81
CA MET A 193 17.17 10.57 -4.99
C MET A 193 17.04 11.69 -6.03
N ILE A 194 16.04 11.61 -6.89
CA ILE A 194 15.79 12.63 -7.92
C ILE A 194 14.71 13.58 -7.38
N VAL A 195 15.04 14.88 -7.33
CA VAL A 195 14.16 15.92 -6.76
C VAL A 195 14.16 17.16 -7.64
N SER A 196 13.14 17.99 -7.52
CA SER A 196 13.06 19.31 -8.13
C SER A 196 13.98 20.32 -7.42
N PRO A 197 14.34 21.44 -8.06
CA PRO A 197 15.11 22.49 -7.41
C PRO A 197 14.46 23.03 -6.11
N THR A 198 13.14 23.18 -6.08
CA THR A 198 12.41 23.62 -4.88
C THR A 198 12.54 22.61 -3.74
N GLN A 199 12.31 21.33 -4.02
CA GLN A 199 12.49 20.26 -3.03
C GLN A 199 13.93 20.19 -2.51
N ALA A 200 14.93 20.41 -3.38
CA ALA A 200 16.33 20.43 -2.96
C ALA A 200 16.62 21.56 -1.95
N MET A 201 16.00 22.74 -2.12
CA MET A 201 16.11 23.82 -1.15
C MET A 201 15.50 23.45 0.21
N ASP A 202 14.37 22.77 0.23
CA ASP A 202 13.74 22.33 1.47
C ASP A 202 14.56 21.22 2.16
N LEU A 203 15.07 20.26 1.40
CA LEU A 203 15.98 19.22 1.91
C LEU A 203 17.30 19.78 2.44
N ALA A 204 17.82 20.88 1.86
CA ALA A 204 19.03 21.56 2.37
C ALA A 204 18.86 22.04 3.82
N LYS A 205 17.64 22.35 4.26
CA LYS A 205 17.34 22.72 5.66
C LYS A 205 17.68 21.59 6.64
N LEU A 206 17.58 20.32 6.21
CA LEU A 206 17.96 19.15 7.01
C LEU A 206 19.48 19.15 7.33
N LEU A 207 20.29 19.82 6.51
CA LEU A 207 21.72 20.05 6.74
C LEU A 207 21.99 21.23 7.68
N GLY A 208 20.95 21.90 8.19
CA GLY A 208 21.08 23.12 8.97
C GLY A 208 21.43 24.37 8.13
N LEU A 209 21.29 24.29 6.81
CA LEU A 209 21.52 25.44 5.92
C LEU A 209 20.37 26.44 6.00
N VAL A 210 20.71 27.72 5.98
CA VAL A 210 19.76 28.83 5.85
C VAL A 210 19.68 29.22 4.38
N VAL A 211 18.60 28.90 3.73
CA VAL A 211 18.31 29.31 2.35
C VAL A 211 17.65 30.69 2.39
N LYS A 212 18.26 31.67 1.70
CA LYS A 212 17.77 33.06 1.61
C LYS A 212 17.18 33.32 0.23
#